data_f79a283ef2f772027d344846dbc665b6
#
_entry.id   f79a283ef2f772027d344846dbc665b6
#
_cell.length_a   1.000
_cell.length_b   1.000
_cell.length_c   1.000
_cell.angle_alpha   90.00
_cell.angle_beta   90.00
_cell.angle_gamma   90.00
#
_symmetry.space_group_name_H-M   'P 1'
#
loop_
_entity.id
_entity.type
_entity.pdbx_description
1 polymer ?
#
loop_
_entity_poly.entity_id
_entity_poly.type
_entity_poly.pdbx_seq_one_letter_code
_entity_poly.pdbx_strand_id
1 'polypeptide(L)'
;MRKRPAIILALLLAGTVPAQADTRHIALPYHDAPELTARADIPHGTIRSFILRSADSRIYPGIRQLDTATTRRRDAYGNRLAAPADQQSEPGPYRREVFVYTPAGYRPGTAAPLLVVQDGRDYVARVAAALDGLIAAHRVPSIVVVLIQSGGGDAQGSERGLEYDTMSGRYAEFVEQEVLPQVTRLYGVRFTRDPEGRATMGGSSGAAAAFAMAWYHSEWYRKVLSYSGTFVNQAAPVDPRTPHGAWDYATHLIPETTRKPIRVWMEVGAHDLHWQDPEGTFHNWPLANDRMAAALEARRYDYRYVVAADAGHVDGDVIMQTLPDALAWLWRDYRR
;
A
#
# COMPACT_ATOMS: atom_id res chain seq x y z
N MET A 1 48.20 -7.33 -44.46
CA MET A 1 47.51 -8.03 -43.35
C MET A 1 47.09 -6.98 -42.30
N ARG A 2 45.79 -6.61 -42.26
CA ARG A 2 45.26 -5.63 -41.28
C ARG A 2 44.66 -6.42 -40.10
N LYS A 3 45.22 -6.22 -38.91
CA LYS A 3 44.73 -6.80 -37.65
C LYS A 3 43.44 -6.09 -37.24
N ARG A 4 42.33 -6.85 -37.08
CA ARG A 4 41.08 -6.35 -36.52
C ARG A 4 41.18 -6.30 -34.99
N PRO A 5 40.69 -5.24 -34.32
CA PRO A 5 40.65 -5.22 -32.85
C PRO A 5 39.50 -6.12 -32.35
N ALA A 6 39.77 -6.95 -31.36
CA ALA A 6 38.78 -7.73 -30.63
C ALA A 6 38.01 -6.77 -29.68
N ILE A 7 36.70 -6.67 -29.86
CA ILE A 7 35.81 -5.98 -28.92
C ILE A 7 35.53 -6.97 -27.76
N ILE A 8 36.05 -6.66 -26.58
CA ILE A 8 35.72 -7.36 -25.35
C ILE A 8 34.41 -6.76 -24.84
N LEU A 9 33.31 -7.54 -24.96
CA LEU A 9 32.02 -7.23 -24.40
C LEU A 9 32.07 -7.56 -22.89
N ALA A 10 32.24 -6.54 -22.03
CA ALA A 10 32.12 -6.71 -20.60
C ALA A 10 30.64 -6.94 -20.22
N LEU A 11 30.26 -8.17 -19.89
CA LEU A 11 28.99 -8.45 -19.25
C LEU A 11 29.03 -7.84 -17.84
N LEU A 12 28.30 -6.75 -17.64
CA LEU A 12 27.93 -6.26 -16.31
C LEU A 12 26.94 -7.27 -15.69
N LEU A 13 27.44 -8.15 -14.85
CA LEU A 13 26.61 -8.94 -13.95
C LEU A 13 25.96 -7.98 -12.97
N ALA A 14 24.69 -7.64 -13.21
CA ALA A 14 23.85 -7.02 -12.22
C ALA A 14 23.74 -7.99 -11.03
N GLY A 15 24.47 -7.71 -9.97
CA GLY A 15 24.42 -8.47 -8.73
C GLY A 15 23.00 -8.45 -8.20
N THR A 16 22.30 -9.57 -8.24
CA THR A 16 21.02 -9.75 -7.57
C THR A 16 21.28 -9.71 -6.07
N VAL A 17 20.83 -8.64 -5.40
CA VAL A 17 20.77 -8.62 -3.94
C VAL A 17 19.94 -9.82 -3.51
N PRO A 18 20.43 -10.67 -2.59
CA PRO A 18 19.66 -11.82 -2.16
C PRO A 18 18.35 -11.38 -1.52
N ALA A 19 17.25 -12.09 -1.84
CA ALA A 19 15.96 -11.87 -1.20
C ALA A 19 16.12 -12.05 0.31
N GLN A 20 15.65 -11.07 1.09
CA GLN A 20 15.73 -11.11 2.54
C GLN A 20 14.33 -11.41 3.11
N ALA A 21 14.21 -12.56 3.76
CA ALA A 21 13.05 -12.90 4.57
C ALA A 21 13.39 -12.57 6.03
N ASP A 22 12.53 -11.79 6.71
CA ASP A 22 12.78 -11.34 8.09
C ASP A 22 11.43 -11.21 8.82
N THR A 23 11.21 -12.06 9.81
CA THR A 23 10.05 -11.96 10.71
C THR A 23 10.51 -11.44 12.05
N ARG A 24 9.85 -10.41 12.57
CA ARG A 24 10.17 -9.74 13.84
C ARG A 24 8.94 -9.71 14.73
N HIS A 25 9.18 -9.85 16.02
CA HIS A 25 8.18 -9.66 17.05
C HIS A 25 8.53 -8.41 17.86
N ILE A 26 7.56 -7.53 18.03
CA ILE A 26 7.65 -6.37 18.91
C ILE A 26 6.57 -6.46 19.98
N ALA A 27 6.83 -5.89 21.16
CA ALA A 27 5.94 -5.95 22.30
C ALA A 27 5.92 -4.63 23.06
N LEU A 28 4.93 -4.47 23.91
CA LEU A 28 4.80 -3.32 24.81
C LEU A 28 6.04 -3.16 25.73
N PRO A 29 6.41 -1.93 26.11
CA PRO A 29 5.78 -0.69 25.64
C PRO A 29 6.26 -0.30 24.23
N TYR A 30 5.34 0.17 23.40
CA TYR A 30 5.70 0.78 22.11
C TYR A 30 6.22 2.19 22.34
N HIS A 31 7.19 2.62 21.51
CA HIS A 31 7.82 3.94 21.61
C HIS A 31 7.91 4.60 20.25
N ASP A 32 7.59 5.88 20.22
CA ASP A 32 7.76 6.68 19.00
C ASP A 32 9.19 6.60 18.50
N ALA A 33 9.34 6.36 17.21
CA ALA A 33 10.66 6.41 16.57
C ALA A 33 11.24 7.83 16.66
N PRO A 34 12.55 7.98 16.96
CA PRO A 34 13.17 9.29 17.14
C PRO A 34 13.06 10.20 15.91
N GLU A 35 12.92 9.64 14.72
CA GLU A 35 12.73 10.39 13.47
C GLU A 35 11.39 11.13 13.42
N LEU A 36 10.41 10.75 14.23
CA LEU A 36 9.11 11.42 14.32
C LEU A 36 9.11 12.61 15.28
N THR A 37 10.16 12.76 16.07
CA THR A 37 10.30 13.94 16.94
C THR A 37 10.50 15.19 16.10
N ALA A 38 9.66 16.19 16.33
CA ALA A 38 9.76 17.47 15.63
C ALA A 38 11.15 18.12 15.87
N ARG A 39 11.84 18.49 14.81
CA ARG A 39 13.19 19.08 14.82
C ARG A 39 13.20 20.37 14.03
N ALA A 40 13.44 21.49 14.69
CA ALA A 40 13.51 22.80 14.05
C ALA A 40 14.82 23.03 13.24
N ASP A 41 15.82 22.17 13.45
CA ASP A 41 17.14 22.28 12.84
C ASP A 41 17.28 21.55 11.48
N ILE A 42 16.20 20.88 11.02
CA ILE A 42 16.18 20.22 9.71
C ILE A 42 15.22 20.90 8.74
N PRO A 43 15.47 20.78 7.43
CA PRO A 43 14.52 21.28 6.43
C PRO A 43 13.23 20.47 6.41
N HIS A 44 12.09 21.14 6.39
CA HIS A 44 10.77 20.50 6.30
C HIS A 44 10.19 20.58 4.90
N GLY A 45 9.52 19.51 4.49
CA GLY A 45 8.74 19.47 3.26
C GLY A 45 7.48 20.33 3.33
N THR A 46 6.81 20.45 2.20
CA THR A 46 5.56 21.20 2.07
C THR A 46 4.40 20.25 1.76
N ILE A 47 3.30 20.41 2.48
CA ILE A 47 2.05 19.69 2.22
C ILE A 47 1.08 20.64 1.52
N ARG A 48 0.50 20.16 0.40
CA ARG A 48 -0.58 20.82 -0.34
C ARG A 48 -1.71 19.85 -0.54
N SER A 49 -2.93 20.32 -0.80
CA SER A 49 -4.05 19.43 -1.10
C SER A 49 -4.95 19.98 -2.20
N PHE A 50 -5.72 19.08 -2.79
CA PHE A 50 -6.80 19.40 -3.70
C PHE A 50 -7.94 18.40 -3.55
N ILE A 51 -9.12 18.76 -4.07
CA ILE A 51 -10.29 17.89 -4.08
C ILE A 51 -10.46 17.28 -5.46
N LEU A 52 -10.59 15.94 -5.51
CA LEU A 52 -11.02 15.20 -6.67
C LEU A 52 -12.49 14.79 -6.47
N ARG A 53 -13.31 15.03 -7.48
CA ARG A 53 -14.74 14.71 -7.47
C ARG A 53 -15.01 13.48 -8.29
N SER A 54 -15.97 12.65 -7.89
CA SER A 54 -16.38 11.47 -8.66
C SER A 54 -16.81 11.81 -10.09
N ALA A 55 -17.44 12.99 -10.29
CA ALA A 55 -17.82 13.46 -11.61
C ALA A 55 -16.66 13.73 -12.56
N ASP A 56 -15.44 13.90 -12.03
CA ASP A 56 -14.21 14.10 -12.80
C ASP A 56 -13.45 12.79 -13.03
N SER A 57 -13.92 11.66 -12.45
CA SER A 57 -13.32 10.35 -12.57
C SER A 57 -14.09 9.46 -13.56
N ARG A 58 -13.35 8.87 -14.50
CA ARG A 58 -13.89 7.87 -15.44
C ARG A 58 -13.81 6.45 -14.89
N ILE A 59 -12.81 6.20 -14.02
CA ILE A 59 -12.55 4.89 -13.45
C ILE A 59 -13.47 4.64 -12.26
N TYR A 60 -13.67 5.66 -11.42
CA TYR A 60 -14.50 5.59 -10.21
C TYR A 60 -15.56 6.72 -10.22
N PRO A 61 -16.64 6.56 -10.97
CA PRO A 61 -17.69 7.60 -11.08
C PRO A 61 -18.49 7.79 -9.78
N GLY A 62 -18.34 6.89 -8.82
CA GLY A 62 -18.91 6.95 -7.48
C GLY A 62 -20.09 6.02 -7.28
N ILE A 63 -19.99 5.25 -6.19
CA ILE A 63 -21.07 4.42 -5.66
C ILE A 63 -21.22 4.67 -4.16
N ARG A 64 -22.38 4.30 -3.63
CA ARG A 64 -22.62 4.18 -2.19
C ARG A 64 -23.31 2.85 -1.88
N GLN A 65 -23.02 2.32 -0.71
CA GLN A 65 -23.64 1.09 -0.24
C GLN A 65 -25.13 1.29 -0.02
N LEU A 66 -25.93 0.32 -0.48
CA LEU A 66 -27.34 0.23 -0.12
C LEU A 66 -27.49 -0.27 1.31
N ASP A 67 -28.35 0.37 2.08
CA ASP A 67 -28.71 -0.06 3.43
C ASP A 67 -30.01 -0.87 3.42
N THR A 68 -29.90 -2.16 3.10
CA THR A 68 -31.03 -3.09 2.98
C THR A 68 -30.91 -4.26 3.95
N ALA A 69 -32.00 -5.02 4.12
CA ALA A 69 -31.94 -6.25 4.91
C ALA A 69 -30.87 -7.23 4.37
N THR A 70 -30.67 -7.28 3.05
CA THR A 70 -29.66 -8.12 2.40
C THR A 70 -28.23 -7.69 2.73
N THR A 71 -27.93 -6.38 2.68
CA THR A 71 -26.59 -5.87 2.98
C THR A 71 -26.25 -5.86 4.48
N ARG A 72 -27.26 -5.96 5.34
CA ARG A 72 -27.07 -6.06 6.80
C ARG A 72 -26.82 -7.49 7.29
N ARG A 73 -26.90 -8.51 6.41
CA ARG A 73 -26.69 -9.90 6.82
C ARG A 73 -25.28 -10.11 7.36
N ARG A 74 -25.21 -10.95 8.41
CA ARG A 74 -23.96 -11.36 9.04
C ARG A 74 -23.94 -12.88 9.19
N ASP A 75 -22.73 -13.46 9.23
CA ASP A 75 -22.53 -14.84 9.66
C ASP A 75 -22.58 -14.98 11.19
N ALA A 76 -22.33 -16.18 11.70
CA ALA A 76 -22.33 -16.47 13.14
C ALA A 76 -21.21 -15.74 13.91
N TYR A 77 -20.20 -15.24 13.23
CA TYR A 77 -19.04 -14.54 13.77
C TYR A 77 -19.15 -13.01 13.61
N GLY A 78 -20.27 -12.52 13.06
CA GLY A 78 -20.49 -11.10 12.84
C GLY A 78 -19.92 -10.54 11.53
N ASN A 79 -19.27 -11.37 10.72
CA ASN A 79 -18.73 -10.94 9.43
C ASN A 79 -19.86 -10.62 8.45
N ARG A 80 -19.69 -9.58 7.66
CA ARG A 80 -20.67 -9.20 6.64
C ARG A 80 -20.71 -10.26 5.53
N LEU A 81 -21.91 -10.77 5.22
CA LEU A 81 -22.12 -11.64 4.08
C LEU A 81 -22.24 -10.81 2.80
N ALA A 82 -21.59 -11.27 1.74
CA ALA A 82 -21.72 -10.64 0.44
C ALA A 82 -23.19 -10.64 -0.03
N ALA A 83 -23.68 -9.48 -0.43
CA ALA A 83 -24.96 -9.36 -1.11
C ALA A 83 -24.77 -9.55 -2.63
N PRO A 84 -25.82 -9.92 -3.40
CA PRO A 84 -25.76 -9.88 -4.85
C PRO A 84 -25.33 -8.51 -5.36
N ALA A 85 -24.57 -8.45 -6.45
CA ALA A 85 -23.95 -7.21 -6.95
C ALA A 85 -24.97 -6.10 -7.23
N ASP A 86 -26.14 -6.45 -7.75
CA ASP A 86 -27.26 -5.55 -8.03
C ASP A 86 -28.00 -5.05 -6.78
N GLN A 87 -27.68 -5.61 -5.61
CA GLN A 87 -28.29 -5.27 -4.32
C GLN A 87 -27.28 -4.68 -3.32
N GLN A 88 -26.04 -4.50 -3.72
CA GLN A 88 -24.97 -4.00 -2.84
C GLN A 88 -24.86 -2.48 -2.85
N SER A 89 -24.99 -1.87 -4.01
CA SER A 89 -24.66 -0.47 -4.24
C SER A 89 -25.58 0.20 -5.24
N GLU A 90 -25.63 1.52 -5.14
CA GLU A 90 -26.23 2.40 -6.13
C GLU A 90 -25.26 3.52 -6.47
N PRO A 91 -25.43 4.24 -7.61
CA PRO A 91 -24.64 5.41 -7.92
C PRO A 91 -24.69 6.45 -6.80
N GLY A 92 -23.54 6.97 -6.41
CA GLY A 92 -23.43 7.96 -5.33
C GLY A 92 -22.20 8.83 -5.52
N PRO A 93 -22.36 10.18 -5.56
CA PRO A 93 -21.23 11.06 -5.75
C PRO A 93 -20.35 11.11 -4.50
N TYR A 94 -19.05 11.29 -4.70
CA TYR A 94 -18.09 11.55 -3.63
C TYR A 94 -17.20 12.75 -3.92
N ARG A 95 -16.52 13.21 -2.88
CA ARG A 95 -15.43 14.17 -2.93
C ARG A 95 -14.31 13.63 -2.07
N ARG A 96 -13.12 13.44 -2.66
CA ARG A 96 -11.95 12.97 -1.90
C ARG A 96 -10.88 14.05 -1.87
N GLU A 97 -10.18 14.13 -0.75
CA GLU A 97 -9.01 14.97 -0.62
C GLU A 97 -7.76 14.16 -1.03
N VAL A 98 -6.90 14.81 -1.78
CA VAL A 98 -5.58 14.30 -2.14
C VAL A 98 -4.54 15.25 -1.59
N PHE A 99 -3.69 14.77 -0.69
CA PHE A 99 -2.57 15.53 -0.16
C PHE A 99 -1.31 15.19 -0.95
N VAL A 100 -0.45 16.18 -1.10
CA VAL A 100 0.84 16.03 -1.77
C VAL A 100 1.93 16.62 -0.88
N TYR A 101 2.78 15.74 -0.36
CA TYR A 101 4.00 16.14 0.32
C TYR A 101 5.14 16.23 -0.69
N THR A 102 5.82 17.37 -0.71
CA THR A 102 7.04 17.60 -1.48
C THR A 102 8.18 17.86 -0.52
N PRO A 103 9.29 17.10 -0.57
CA PRO A 103 10.40 17.28 0.36
C PRO A 103 11.08 18.64 0.17
N ALA A 104 11.71 19.12 1.23
CA ALA A 104 12.50 20.34 1.15
C ALA A 104 13.56 20.24 0.05
N GLY A 105 13.74 21.33 -0.69
CA GLY A 105 14.71 21.36 -1.81
C GLY A 105 14.25 20.65 -3.09
N TYR A 106 13.02 20.12 -3.14
CA TYR A 106 12.47 19.59 -4.40
C TYR A 106 12.44 20.68 -5.48
N ARG A 107 13.00 20.37 -6.65
CA ARG A 107 13.00 21.28 -7.80
C ARG A 107 11.89 20.88 -8.76
N PRO A 108 10.90 21.75 -9.06
CA PRO A 108 9.87 21.49 -10.04
C PRO A 108 10.44 20.98 -11.36
N GLY A 109 9.81 19.99 -11.95
CA GLY A 109 10.24 19.35 -13.19
C GLY A 109 11.31 18.25 -13.03
N THR A 110 11.92 18.11 -11.84
CA THR A 110 12.81 16.96 -11.54
C THR A 110 11.96 15.71 -11.29
N ALA A 111 12.32 14.59 -11.92
CA ALA A 111 11.64 13.33 -11.68
C ALA A 111 11.97 12.82 -10.26
N ALA A 112 10.97 12.73 -9.39
CA ALA A 112 11.12 12.29 -8.00
C ALA A 112 10.69 10.83 -7.81
N PRO A 113 11.29 10.11 -6.85
CA PRO A 113 10.70 8.89 -6.31
C PRO A 113 9.30 9.17 -5.75
N LEU A 114 8.43 8.16 -5.80
CA LEU A 114 7.00 8.29 -5.46
C LEU A 114 6.62 7.30 -4.37
N LEU A 115 5.91 7.78 -3.36
CA LEU A 115 5.13 6.96 -2.43
C LEU A 115 3.64 7.33 -2.59
N VAL A 116 2.79 6.36 -2.88
CA VAL A 116 1.32 6.51 -2.87
C VAL A 116 0.79 5.92 -1.57
N VAL A 117 0.02 6.72 -0.83
CA VAL A 117 -0.54 6.32 0.47
C VAL A 117 -2.06 6.36 0.41
N GLN A 118 -2.70 5.25 0.73
CA GLN A 118 -4.15 5.13 0.86
C GLN A 118 -4.61 5.66 2.21
N ASP A 119 -5.89 6.12 2.29
CA ASP A 119 -6.49 6.78 3.46
C ASP A 119 -5.63 7.95 3.98
N GLY A 120 -5.24 8.81 3.05
CA GLY A 120 -4.16 9.80 3.19
C GLY A 120 -4.25 10.71 4.40
N ARG A 121 -5.46 11.08 4.84
CA ARG A 121 -5.67 11.96 6.00
C ARG A 121 -5.08 11.37 7.29
N ASP A 122 -5.16 10.06 7.45
CA ASP A 122 -4.71 9.35 8.66
C ASP A 122 -3.19 9.27 8.75
N TYR A 123 -2.51 9.44 7.61
CA TYR A 123 -1.07 9.25 7.50
C TYR A 123 -0.27 10.52 7.22
N VAL A 124 -0.90 11.60 6.73
CA VAL A 124 -0.17 12.76 6.17
C VAL A 124 0.82 13.38 7.14
N ALA A 125 0.45 13.57 8.41
CA ALA A 125 1.33 14.19 9.39
C ALA A 125 2.53 13.29 9.74
N ARG A 126 2.27 12.00 10.05
CA ARG A 126 3.32 11.06 10.46
C ARG A 126 4.26 10.68 9.34
N VAL A 127 3.76 10.55 8.10
CA VAL A 127 4.60 10.29 6.92
C VAL A 127 5.49 11.49 6.60
N ALA A 128 4.95 12.71 6.68
CA ALA A 128 5.74 13.92 6.46
C ALA A 128 6.87 14.05 7.50
N ALA A 129 6.56 13.87 8.80
CA ALA A 129 7.55 13.92 9.87
C ALA A 129 8.65 12.86 9.69
N ALA A 130 8.26 11.61 9.41
CA ALA A 130 9.22 10.53 9.16
C ALA A 130 10.15 10.85 7.98
N LEU A 131 9.60 11.35 6.88
CA LEU A 131 10.38 11.67 5.68
C LEU A 131 11.30 12.87 5.88
N ASP A 132 10.87 13.91 6.57
CA ASP A 132 11.74 15.04 6.90
C ASP A 132 13.01 14.57 7.65
N GLY A 133 12.82 13.75 8.70
CA GLY A 133 13.93 13.17 9.46
C GLY A 133 14.82 12.24 8.62
N LEU A 134 14.19 11.31 7.89
CA LEU A 134 14.92 10.32 7.09
C LEU A 134 15.67 10.92 5.90
N ILE A 135 15.10 11.93 5.23
CA ILE A 135 15.74 12.63 4.11
C ILE A 135 16.92 13.47 4.63
N ALA A 136 16.73 14.20 5.74
CA ALA A 136 17.80 14.97 6.37
C ALA A 136 18.98 14.07 6.82
N ALA A 137 18.68 12.86 7.29
CA ALA A 137 19.66 11.84 7.67
C ALA A 137 20.23 11.04 6.47
N HIS A 138 19.83 11.34 5.23
CA HIS A 138 20.21 10.61 4.02
C HIS A 138 19.89 9.10 4.05
N ARG A 139 18.89 8.68 4.81
CA ARG A 139 18.46 7.27 4.91
C ARG A 139 17.49 6.86 3.81
N VAL A 140 16.79 7.83 3.21
CA VAL A 140 15.92 7.65 2.05
C VAL A 140 16.15 8.75 1.02
N PRO A 141 15.81 8.56 -0.26
CA PRO A 141 15.89 9.61 -1.26
C PRO A 141 14.85 10.71 -1.00
N SER A 142 14.91 11.81 -1.74
CA SER A 142 13.91 12.90 -1.70
C SER A 142 12.60 12.45 -2.35
N ILE A 143 11.77 11.75 -1.58
CA ILE A 143 10.52 11.12 -2.01
C ILE A 143 9.41 12.17 -2.03
N VAL A 144 8.64 12.24 -3.13
CA VAL A 144 7.33 12.92 -3.15
C VAL A 144 6.26 11.91 -2.76
N VAL A 145 5.33 12.34 -1.89
CA VAL A 145 4.22 11.47 -1.46
C VAL A 145 2.89 12.02 -1.98
N VAL A 146 2.07 11.11 -2.52
CA VAL A 146 0.68 11.39 -2.88
C VAL A 146 -0.22 10.54 -1.98
N LEU A 147 -0.94 11.23 -1.07
CA LEU A 147 -1.78 10.58 -0.08
C LEU A 147 -3.24 10.79 -0.49
N ILE A 148 -3.94 9.70 -0.74
CA ILE A 148 -5.26 9.73 -1.38
C ILE A 148 -6.30 9.23 -0.40
N GLN A 149 -7.31 10.06 -0.13
CA GLN A 149 -8.48 9.62 0.62
C GLN A 149 -9.36 8.74 -0.27
N SER A 150 -10.00 7.71 0.30
CA SER A 150 -10.98 6.91 -0.45
C SER A 150 -12.23 7.71 -0.83
N GLY A 151 -13.06 7.16 -1.71
CA GLY A 151 -14.35 7.74 -2.08
C GLY A 151 -15.43 7.60 -1.00
N GLY A 152 -15.13 6.91 0.11
CA GLY A 152 -15.99 6.82 1.29
C GLY A 152 -16.64 5.45 1.51
N GLY A 153 -17.22 5.32 2.70
CA GLY A 153 -17.71 4.05 3.22
C GLY A 153 -16.58 3.15 3.75
N ASP A 154 -16.91 1.94 4.17
CA ASP A 154 -15.93 1.07 4.82
C ASP A 154 -16.11 -0.42 4.53
N ALA A 155 -16.90 -0.82 3.58
CA ALA A 155 -17.15 -2.24 3.36
C ALA A 155 -17.58 -2.52 1.93
N GLN A 156 -17.84 -3.79 1.69
CA GLN A 156 -18.43 -4.27 0.44
C GLN A 156 -19.63 -3.42 0.01
N GLY A 157 -19.66 -3.00 -1.25
CA GLY A 157 -20.67 -2.12 -1.81
C GLY A 157 -20.46 -0.63 -1.59
N SER A 158 -19.51 -0.22 -0.78
CA SER A 158 -19.05 1.18 -0.67
C SER A 158 -18.02 1.52 -1.75
N GLU A 159 -17.78 2.80 -1.97
CA GLU A 159 -16.73 3.25 -2.90
C GLU A 159 -15.35 2.78 -2.42
N ARG A 160 -15.04 2.89 -1.11
CA ARG A 160 -13.77 2.42 -0.54
C ARG A 160 -13.59 0.91 -0.73
N GLY A 161 -14.65 0.12 -0.51
CA GLY A 161 -14.60 -1.33 -0.76
C GLY A 161 -14.34 -1.65 -2.23
N LEU A 162 -14.98 -0.93 -3.16
CA LEU A 162 -14.75 -1.07 -4.60
C LEU A 162 -13.31 -0.70 -4.98
N GLU A 163 -12.77 0.35 -4.41
CA GLU A 163 -11.41 0.83 -4.70
C GLU A 163 -10.33 -0.08 -4.14
N TYR A 164 -10.50 -0.54 -2.90
CA TYR A 164 -9.42 -1.12 -2.11
C TYR A 164 -9.47 -2.65 -2.01
N ASP A 165 -10.67 -3.22 -1.95
CA ASP A 165 -10.86 -4.66 -1.71
C ASP A 165 -11.10 -5.45 -3.01
N THR A 166 -11.20 -4.76 -4.17
CA THR A 166 -11.33 -5.42 -5.46
C THR A 166 -10.00 -6.06 -5.90
N MET A 167 -10.07 -7.32 -6.31
CA MET A 167 -8.91 -8.10 -6.77
C MET A 167 -8.51 -7.72 -8.21
N SER A 168 -8.01 -6.49 -8.40
CA SER A 168 -7.66 -5.97 -9.74
C SER A 168 -6.60 -4.86 -9.71
N GLY A 169 -6.05 -4.52 -10.89
CA GLY A 169 -5.13 -3.37 -11.06
C GLY A 169 -5.82 -2.02 -11.18
N ARG A 170 -7.16 -1.98 -11.14
CA ARG A 170 -7.94 -0.79 -11.48
C ARG A 170 -7.62 0.42 -10.60
N TYR A 171 -7.31 0.21 -9.32
CA TYR A 171 -6.94 1.31 -8.45
C TYR A 171 -5.57 1.93 -8.83
N ALA A 172 -4.60 1.10 -9.25
CA ALA A 172 -3.34 1.62 -9.77
C ALA A 172 -3.55 2.43 -11.06
N GLU A 173 -4.42 1.95 -11.95
CA GLU A 173 -4.78 2.68 -13.17
C GLU A 173 -5.43 4.03 -12.87
N PHE A 174 -6.33 4.11 -11.88
CA PHE A 174 -6.90 5.35 -11.40
C PHE A 174 -5.84 6.33 -10.91
N VAL A 175 -4.89 5.85 -10.09
CA VAL A 175 -3.78 6.67 -9.61
C VAL A 175 -2.95 7.21 -10.76
N GLU A 176 -2.56 6.35 -11.71
CA GLU A 176 -1.72 6.73 -12.85
C GLU A 176 -2.41 7.67 -13.85
N GLN A 177 -3.68 7.41 -14.11
CA GLN A 177 -4.38 8.10 -15.21
C GLN A 177 -5.14 9.34 -14.76
N GLU A 178 -5.54 9.41 -13.48
CA GLU A 178 -6.41 10.49 -13.00
C GLU A 178 -5.76 11.32 -11.88
N VAL A 179 -5.09 10.69 -10.90
CA VAL A 179 -4.53 11.41 -9.75
C VAL A 179 -3.18 12.06 -10.07
N LEU A 180 -2.19 11.27 -10.52
CA LEU A 180 -0.82 11.78 -10.75
C LEU A 180 -0.75 12.87 -11.84
N PRO A 181 -1.53 12.82 -12.94
CA PRO A 181 -1.59 13.91 -13.90
C PRO A 181 -2.12 15.23 -13.29
N GLN A 182 -3.08 15.14 -12.36
CA GLN A 182 -3.58 16.32 -11.63
C GLN A 182 -2.50 16.92 -10.73
N VAL A 183 -1.77 16.07 -9.98
CA VAL A 183 -0.64 16.52 -9.14
C VAL A 183 0.41 17.22 -9.99
N THR A 184 0.77 16.64 -11.14
CA THR A 184 1.73 17.24 -12.09
C THR A 184 1.24 18.61 -12.58
N ARG A 185 -0.02 18.70 -12.97
CA ARG A 185 -0.63 19.94 -13.49
C ARG A 185 -0.71 21.04 -12.44
N LEU A 186 -1.09 20.70 -11.20
CA LEU A 186 -1.33 21.69 -10.14
C LEU A 186 -0.04 22.14 -9.46
N TYR A 187 0.95 21.27 -9.33
CA TYR A 187 2.12 21.52 -8.48
C TYR A 187 3.46 21.41 -9.22
N GLY A 188 3.45 21.11 -10.53
CA GLY A 188 4.70 20.97 -11.31
C GLY A 188 5.55 19.75 -10.91
N VAL A 189 4.96 18.79 -10.18
CA VAL A 189 5.67 17.60 -9.74
C VAL A 189 5.80 16.62 -10.89
N ARG A 190 6.99 16.05 -11.07
CA ARG A 190 7.24 14.93 -11.97
C ARG A 190 7.67 13.71 -11.19
N PHE A 191 7.17 12.54 -11.57
CA PHE A 191 7.49 11.27 -10.93
C PHE A 191 8.45 10.46 -11.78
N THR A 192 9.33 9.70 -11.12
CA THR A 192 10.17 8.73 -11.82
C THR A 192 9.30 7.67 -12.52
N ARG A 193 9.77 7.18 -13.66
CA ARG A 193 9.19 6.01 -14.34
C ARG A 193 9.87 4.71 -13.95
N ASP A 194 10.96 4.78 -13.20
CA ASP A 194 11.62 3.61 -12.65
C ASP A 194 10.74 2.99 -11.56
N PRO A 195 10.24 1.76 -11.73
CA PRO A 195 9.39 1.11 -10.74
C PRO A 195 10.11 0.84 -9.41
N GLU A 196 11.44 0.76 -9.41
CA GLU A 196 12.23 0.68 -8.16
C GLU A 196 12.20 2.00 -7.36
N GLY A 197 11.86 3.10 -8.00
CA GLY A 197 11.65 4.39 -7.36
C GLY A 197 10.20 4.63 -6.95
N ARG A 198 9.33 3.60 -6.89
CA ARG A 198 7.88 3.78 -6.65
C ARG A 198 7.36 2.77 -5.64
N ALA A 199 6.66 3.29 -4.64
CA ALA A 199 6.13 2.52 -3.51
C ALA A 199 4.65 2.84 -3.27
N THR A 200 3.96 1.92 -2.61
CA THR A 200 2.58 2.03 -2.16
C THR A 200 2.50 1.72 -0.66
N MET A 201 1.58 2.35 0.06
CA MET A 201 1.40 2.19 1.50
C MET A 201 -0.08 2.31 1.89
N GLY A 202 -0.49 1.58 2.91
CA GLY A 202 -1.80 1.75 3.54
C GLY A 202 -1.97 0.93 4.80
N GLY A 203 -3.11 1.12 5.46
CA GLY A 203 -3.59 0.31 6.56
C GLY A 203 -4.92 -0.36 6.19
N SER A 204 -5.20 -1.53 6.77
CA SER A 204 -6.47 -2.24 6.54
C SER A 204 -6.71 -2.51 5.04
N SER A 205 -7.90 -2.20 4.53
CA SER A 205 -8.21 -2.26 3.08
C SER A 205 -7.25 -1.39 2.26
N GLY A 206 -6.77 -0.25 2.79
CA GLY A 206 -5.74 0.56 2.13
C GLY A 206 -4.42 -0.20 1.93
N ALA A 207 -4.07 -1.12 2.84
CA ALA A 207 -2.91 -1.99 2.68
C ALA A 207 -3.15 -3.09 1.62
N ALA A 208 -4.36 -3.63 1.55
CA ALA A 208 -4.75 -4.55 0.48
C ALA A 208 -4.67 -3.85 -0.89
N ALA A 209 -5.16 -2.62 -1.00
CA ALA A 209 -5.02 -1.80 -2.20
C ALA A 209 -3.55 -1.52 -2.55
N ALA A 210 -2.72 -1.20 -1.56
CA ALA A 210 -1.28 -1.00 -1.75
C ALA A 210 -0.60 -2.25 -2.32
N PHE A 211 -0.94 -3.43 -1.80
CA PHE A 211 -0.44 -4.69 -2.33
C PHE A 211 -0.99 -4.97 -3.74
N ALA A 212 -2.29 -4.80 -3.96
CA ALA A 212 -2.92 -4.99 -5.26
C ALA A 212 -2.30 -4.10 -6.36
N MET A 213 -2.00 -2.83 -6.06
CA MET A 213 -1.30 -1.94 -6.99
C MET A 213 0.02 -2.54 -7.47
N ALA A 214 0.86 -3.01 -6.57
CA ALA A 214 2.15 -3.61 -6.92
C ALA A 214 1.99 -5.02 -7.51
N TRP A 215 1.00 -5.79 -7.07
CA TRP A 215 0.75 -7.13 -7.57
C TRP A 215 0.30 -7.14 -9.04
N TYR A 216 -0.66 -6.30 -9.38
CA TYR A 216 -1.20 -6.24 -10.75
C TYR A 216 -0.37 -5.37 -11.68
N HIS A 217 0.39 -4.39 -11.14
CA HIS A 217 1.21 -3.45 -11.90
C HIS A 217 2.64 -3.35 -11.34
N SER A 218 3.35 -4.48 -11.26
CA SER A 218 4.75 -4.51 -10.82
C SER A 218 5.71 -3.80 -11.78
N GLU A 219 5.27 -3.48 -12.99
CA GLU A 219 5.96 -2.60 -13.95
C GLU A 219 5.87 -1.12 -13.56
N TRP A 220 4.95 -0.76 -12.65
CA TRP A 220 4.81 0.61 -12.12
C TRP A 220 5.25 0.71 -10.66
N TYR A 221 4.94 -0.28 -9.81
CA TYR A 221 5.20 -0.25 -8.36
C TYR A 221 5.89 -1.52 -7.91
N ARG A 222 6.98 -1.38 -7.16
CA ARG A 222 7.75 -2.54 -6.68
C ARG A 222 7.94 -2.60 -5.18
N LYS A 223 7.41 -1.63 -4.43
CA LYS A 223 7.57 -1.56 -2.98
C LYS A 223 6.22 -1.39 -2.32
N VAL A 224 5.93 -2.22 -1.32
CA VAL A 224 4.66 -2.22 -0.58
C VAL A 224 4.94 -2.10 0.91
N LEU A 225 4.20 -1.20 1.58
CA LEU A 225 4.15 -1.07 3.02
C LEU A 225 2.71 -1.30 3.47
N SER A 226 2.48 -2.36 4.25
CA SER A 226 1.18 -2.84 4.69
C SER A 226 1.08 -2.86 6.20
N TYR A 227 0.14 -2.11 6.78
CA TYR A 227 -0.23 -2.17 8.19
C TYR A 227 -1.58 -2.86 8.32
N SER A 228 -1.67 -3.93 9.13
CA SER A 228 -2.93 -4.67 9.37
C SER A 228 -3.68 -5.01 8.07
N GLY A 229 -2.97 -5.53 7.07
CA GLY A 229 -3.50 -5.70 5.71
C GLY A 229 -4.77 -6.54 5.67
N THR A 230 -5.81 -6.05 4.99
CA THR A 230 -7.08 -6.77 4.75
C THR A 230 -6.87 -7.87 3.71
N PHE A 231 -6.06 -8.88 4.04
CA PHE A 231 -5.86 -10.06 3.21
C PHE A 231 -6.92 -11.14 3.48
N VAL A 232 -8.14 -10.71 3.77
CA VAL A 232 -9.30 -11.53 4.12
C VAL A 232 -10.36 -11.51 3.02
N ASN A 233 -11.41 -12.29 3.19
CA ASN A 233 -12.53 -12.41 2.24
C ASN A 233 -13.46 -11.19 2.31
N GLN A 234 -13.09 -10.09 1.68
CA GLN A 234 -13.87 -8.84 1.67
C GLN A 234 -14.11 -8.27 0.27
N ALA A 235 -13.63 -8.94 -0.78
CA ALA A 235 -13.76 -8.43 -2.15
C ALA A 235 -15.24 -8.27 -2.59
N ALA A 236 -15.50 -7.14 -3.27
CA ALA A 236 -16.80 -6.90 -3.92
C ALA A 236 -16.59 -5.98 -5.15
N PRO A 237 -16.95 -6.42 -6.36
CA PRO A 237 -17.56 -7.73 -6.65
C PRO A 237 -16.61 -8.91 -6.41
N VAL A 238 -17.18 -10.08 -6.14
CA VAL A 238 -16.41 -11.33 -6.03
C VAL A 238 -15.97 -11.78 -7.41
N ASP A 239 -14.66 -12.00 -7.62
CA ASP A 239 -14.13 -12.65 -8.82
C ASP A 239 -14.17 -14.18 -8.62
N PRO A 240 -14.79 -14.95 -9.53
CA PRO A 240 -14.81 -16.41 -9.45
C PRO A 240 -13.41 -17.07 -9.42
N ARG A 241 -12.38 -16.38 -9.87
CA ARG A 241 -10.99 -16.85 -9.81
C ARG A 241 -10.35 -16.65 -8.44
N THR A 242 -10.91 -15.76 -7.62
CA THR A 242 -10.49 -15.45 -6.26
C THR A 242 -11.73 -15.38 -5.36
N PRO A 243 -12.41 -16.53 -5.13
CA PRO A 243 -13.69 -16.56 -4.44
C PRO A 243 -13.61 -16.12 -2.98
N HIS A 244 -12.44 -16.16 -2.38
CA HIS A 244 -12.17 -15.68 -1.02
C HIS A 244 -11.44 -14.34 -0.99
N GLY A 245 -11.58 -13.53 -2.06
CA GLY A 245 -11.00 -12.20 -2.13
C GLY A 245 -9.49 -12.18 -1.90
N ALA A 246 -9.01 -11.29 -1.06
CA ALA A 246 -7.57 -11.11 -0.80
C ALA A 246 -6.93 -12.27 -0.03
N TRP A 247 -7.71 -13.15 0.60
CA TRP A 247 -7.20 -14.40 1.16
C TRP A 247 -6.52 -15.27 0.08
N ASP A 248 -7.02 -15.21 -1.15
CA ASP A 248 -6.51 -15.99 -2.26
C ASP A 248 -5.13 -15.53 -2.79
N TYR A 249 -4.60 -14.40 -2.32
CA TYR A 249 -3.18 -14.08 -2.55
C TYR A 249 -2.26 -15.16 -1.97
N ALA A 250 -2.49 -15.56 -0.72
CA ALA A 250 -1.66 -16.53 -0.04
C ALA A 250 -1.90 -17.96 -0.51
N THR A 251 -3.15 -18.32 -0.81
CA THR A 251 -3.55 -19.71 -1.12
C THR A 251 -3.39 -20.07 -2.59
N HIS A 252 -3.48 -19.12 -3.51
CA HIS A 252 -3.46 -19.35 -4.95
C HIS A 252 -2.51 -18.43 -5.69
N LEU A 253 -2.69 -17.10 -5.61
CA LEU A 253 -2.04 -16.18 -6.54
C LEU A 253 -0.51 -16.16 -6.37
N ILE A 254 0.00 -16.06 -5.14
CA ILE A 254 1.45 -16.06 -4.88
C ILE A 254 2.07 -17.42 -5.20
N PRO A 255 1.51 -18.58 -4.75
CA PRO A 255 2.04 -19.88 -5.07
C PRO A 255 2.08 -20.23 -6.57
N GLU A 256 1.04 -19.88 -7.31
CA GLU A 256 0.78 -20.39 -8.66
C GLU A 256 1.32 -19.47 -9.78
N THR A 257 1.63 -18.20 -9.46
CA THR A 257 2.13 -17.27 -10.48
C THR A 257 3.66 -17.14 -10.47
N THR A 258 4.20 -16.68 -11.59
CA THR A 258 5.63 -16.31 -11.65
C THR A 258 5.93 -15.23 -10.63
N ARG A 259 7.02 -15.39 -9.86
CA ARG A 259 7.43 -14.42 -8.86
C ARG A 259 7.55 -13.02 -9.45
N LYS A 260 6.84 -12.07 -8.88
CA LYS A 260 6.89 -10.66 -9.29
C LYS A 260 8.06 -9.95 -8.61
N PRO A 261 8.66 -8.94 -9.24
CA PRO A 261 9.79 -8.21 -8.68
C PRO A 261 9.32 -7.16 -7.65
N ILE A 262 8.58 -7.60 -6.62
CA ILE A 262 8.07 -6.73 -5.57
C ILE A 262 8.76 -7.02 -4.23
N ARG A 263 8.89 -5.98 -3.41
CA ARG A 263 9.37 -6.00 -2.04
C ARG A 263 8.24 -5.61 -1.11
N VAL A 264 8.03 -6.35 -0.02
CA VAL A 264 6.87 -6.17 0.85
C VAL A 264 7.31 -6.03 2.31
N TRP A 265 6.96 -4.93 2.94
CA TRP A 265 7.01 -4.77 4.38
C TRP A 265 5.58 -4.88 4.91
N MET A 266 5.37 -5.76 5.90
CA MET A 266 4.06 -6.05 6.48
C MET A 266 4.12 -5.97 8.01
N GLU A 267 3.02 -5.52 8.61
CA GLU A 267 2.80 -5.58 10.05
C GLU A 267 1.36 -6.01 10.34
N VAL A 268 1.17 -6.71 11.47
CA VAL A 268 -0.14 -7.02 12.03
C VAL A 268 -0.10 -7.07 13.56
N GLY A 269 -1.15 -6.59 14.20
CA GLY A 269 -1.36 -6.78 15.64
C GLY A 269 -1.80 -8.21 15.96
N ALA A 270 -1.29 -8.78 17.06
CA ALA A 270 -1.69 -10.12 17.49
C ALA A 270 -3.18 -10.20 17.90
N HIS A 271 -3.78 -9.07 18.30
CA HIS A 271 -5.19 -8.94 18.63
C HIS A 271 -5.95 -8.10 17.58
N ASP A 272 -5.54 -8.20 16.32
CA ASP A 272 -6.21 -7.55 15.19
C ASP A 272 -7.63 -8.09 14.97
N LEU A 273 -8.40 -7.50 14.07
CA LEU A 273 -9.80 -7.85 13.81
C LEU A 273 -9.97 -9.37 13.65
N HIS A 274 -11.01 -9.90 14.28
CA HIS A 274 -11.41 -11.31 14.18
C HIS A 274 -10.30 -12.32 14.50
N TRP A 275 -9.33 -11.94 15.33
CA TRP A 275 -8.16 -12.78 15.68
C TRP A 275 -8.52 -14.15 16.30
N GLN A 276 -9.73 -14.28 16.83
CA GLN A 276 -10.24 -15.53 17.39
C GLN A 276 -11.11 -16.35 16.40
N ASP A 277 -11.43 -15.78 15.24
CA ASP A 277 -12.27 -16.45 14.28
C ASP A 277 -11.58 -17.67 13.67
N PRO A 278 -12.30 -18.79 13.48
CA PRO A 278 -11.74 -19.95 12.80
C PRO A 278 -11.31 -19.61 11.36
N GLU A 279 -10.27 -20.28 10.89
CA GLU A 279 -9.73 -20.10 9.54
C GLU A 279 -10.81 -20.18 8.43
N GLY A 280 -11.76 -21.09 8.58
CA GLY A 280 -12.84 -21.30 7.60
C GLY A 280 -13.79 -20.12 7.43
N THR A 281 -13.69 -19.07 8.25
CA THR A 281 -14.39 -17.80 8.03
C THR A 281 -13.73 -16.94 6.96
N PHE A 282 -12.43 -17.16 6.71
CA PHE A 282 -11.56 -16.31 5.86
C PHE A 282 -11.51 -14.85 6.31
N HIS A 283 -11.81 -14.55 7.60
CA HIS A 283 -11.88 -13.19 8.14
C HIS A 283 -10.98 -12.95 9.36
N ASN A 284 -10.06 -13.85 9.68
CA ASN A 284 -9.07 -13.68 10.74
C ASN A 284 -7.87 -12.90 10.21
N TRP A 285 -7.71 -11.63 10.63
CA TRP A 285 -6.64 -10.74 10.13
C TRP A 285 -5.22 -11.22 10.47
N PRO A 286 -4.88 -11.57 11.74
CA PRO A 286 -3.56 -12.12 12.04
C PRO A 286 -3.24 -13.34 11.19
N LEU A 287 -4.15 -14.30 11.13
CA LEU A 287 -3.95 -15.52 10.34
C LEU A 287 -3.78 -15.25 8.85
N ALA A 288 -4.54 -14.30 8.29
CA ALA A 288 -4.42 -13.90 6.89
C ALA A 288 -3.03 -13.32 6.59
N ASN A 289 -2.52 -12.45 7.48
CA ASN A 289 -1.18 -11.86 7.35
C ASN A 289 -0.05 -12.89 7.56
N ASP A 290 -0.21 -13.83 8.51
CA ASP A 290 0.72 -14.96 8.70
C ASP A 290 0.82 -15.81 7.42
N ARG A 291 -0.32 -16.11 6.78
CA ARG A 291 -0.36 -16.85 5.53
C ARG A 291 0.28 -16.09 4.36
N MET A 292 0.06 -14.77 4.31
CA MET A 292 0.74 -13.92 3.33
C MET A 292 2.25 -13.99 3.50
N ALA A 293 2.75 -13.84 4.74
CA ALA A 293 4.17 -13.94 5.03
C ALA A 293 4.74 -15.30 4.64
N ALA A 294 4.06 -16.40 5.00
CA ALA A 294 4.47 -17.76 4.64
C ALA A 294 4.51 -17.98 3.11
N ALA A 295 3.52 -17.48 2.37
CA ALA A 295 3.49 -17.59 0.91
C ALA A 295 4.62 -16.78 0.25
N LEU A 296 4.90 -15.58 0.74
CA LEU A 296 6.02 -14.75 0.29
C LEU A 296 7.36 -15.44 0.55
N GLU A 297 7.53 -16.05 1.73
CA GLU A 297 8.73 -16.82 2.09
C GLU A 297 8.93 -18.01 1.17
N ALA A 298 7.91 -18.84 1.00
CA ALA A 298 7.94 -20.02 0.14
C ALA A 298 8.34 -19.70 -1.32
N ARG A 299 7.98 -18.51 -1.80
CA ARG A 299 8.30 -18.00 -3.13
C ARG A 299 9.55 -17.11 -3.17
N ARG A 300 10.28 -17.03 -2.04
CA ARG A 300 11.55 -16.27 -1.90
C ARG A 300 11.39 -14.79 -2.29
N TYR A 301 10.29 -14.15 -1.89
CA TYR A 301 10.15 -12.71 -2.00
C TYR A 301 11.10 -12.00 -1.03
N ASP A 302 11.46 -10.77 -1.36
CA ASP A 302 12.12 -9.86 -0.45
C ASP A 302 11.04 -9.22 0.44
N TYR A 303 10.92 -9.70 1.70
CA TYR A 303 9.89 -9.23 2.61
C TYR A 303 10.40 -9.09 4.04
N ARG A 304 9.73 -8.22 4.80
CA ARG A 304 9.82 -8.14 6.25
C ARG A 304 8.43 -8.21 6.83
N TYR A 305 8.27 -9.03 7.85
CA TYR A 305 7.02 -9.19 8.59
C TYR A 305 7.21 -8.84 10.05
N VAL A 306 6.36 -7.98 10.60
CA VAL A 306 6.38 -7.54 12.00
C VAL A 306 5.06 -7.97 12.64
N VAL A 307 5.17 -8.73 13.74
CA VAL A 307 4.03 -9.10 14.58
C VAL A 307 4.12 -8.28 15.87
N ALA A 308 3.11 -7.45 16.11
CA ALA A 308 3.03 -6.59 17.30
C ALA A 308 2.16 -7.26 18.35
N ALA A 309 2.81 -7.75 19.44
CA ALA A 309 2.10 -8.35 20.57
C ALA A 309 1.18 -7.31 21.22
N ASP A 310 -0.01 -7.75 21.64
CA ASP A 310 -1.02 -6.94 22.30
C ASP A 310 -1.59 -5.75 21.48
N ALA A 311 -1.16 -5.58 20.20
CA ALA A 311 -1.67 -4.56 19.31
C ALA A 311 -2.99 -5.00 18.66
N GLY A 312 -3.85 -4.01 18.40
CA GLY A 312 -5.10 -4.16 17.67
C GLY A 312 -4.94 -3.79 16.18
N HIS A 313 -6.08 -3.44 15.57
CA HIS A 313 -6.16 -3.11 14.14
C HIS A 313 -5.57 -1.74 13.83
N VAL A 314 -4.59 -1.69 12.93
CA VAL A 314 -3.91 -0.45 12.49
C VAL A 314 -3.46 0.38 13.69
N ASP A 315 -2.77 -0.27 14.63
CA ASP A 315 -2.38 0.34 15.90
C ASP A 315 -1.47 1.55 15.69
N GLY A 316 -1.90 2.69 16.25
CA GLY A 316 -1.21 3.97 16.06
C GLY A 316 0.19 4.00 16.65
N ASP A 317 0.39 3.39 17.82
CA ASP A 317 1.68 3.39 18.52
C ASP A 317 2.67 2.47 17.80
N VAL A 318 2.19 1.33 17.27
CA VAL A 318 2.99 0.45 16.41
C VAL A 318 3.45 1.17 15.14
N ILE A 319 2.55 1.93 14.50
CA ILE A 319 2.90 2.74 13.33
C ILE A 319 3.95 3.79 13.71
N MET A 320 3.77 4.50 14.82
CA MET A 320 4.72 5.52 15.26
C MET A 320 6.10 4.92 15.58
N GLN A 321 6.16 3.70 16.10
CA GLN A 321 7.41 3.00 16.35
C GLN A 321 8.10 2.52 15.07
N THR A 322 7.35 2.04 14.08
CA THR A 322 7.91 1.23 12.98
C THR A 322 8.03 1.96 11.65
N LEU A 323 7.24 3.02 11.42
CA LEU A 323 7.14 3.70 10.11
C LEU A 323 8.49 4.18 9.56
N PRO A 324 9.38 4.84 10.32
CA PRO A 324 10.67 5.27 9.80
C PRO A 324 11.58 4.10 9.37
N ASP A 325 11.64 3.01 10.16
CA ASP A 325 12.42 1.83 9.78
C ASP A 325 11.82 1.13 8.56
N ALA A 326 10.50 1.04 8.47
CA ALA A 326 9.80 0.47 7.32
C ALA A 326 10.10 1.24 6.03
N LEU A 327 10.03 2.58 6.07
CA LEU A 327 10.38 3.42 4.93
C LEU A 327 11.86 3.27 4.56
N ALA A 328 12.78 3.32 5.52
CA ALA A 328 14.21 3.14 5.26
C ALA A 328 14.49 1.76 4.66
N TRP A 329 13.84 0.70 5.15
CA TRP A 329 13.98 -0.65 4.63
C TRP A 329 13.47 -0.80 3.19
N LEU A 330 12.35 -0.19 2.84
CA LEU A 330 11.81 -0.21 1.48
C LEU A 330 12.76 0.45 0.47
N TRP A 331 13.44 1.53 0.87
CA TRP A 331 14.28 2.35 -0.01
C TRP A 331 15.78 2.03 0.10
N ARG A 332 16.18 1.02 0.90
CA ARG A 332 17.58 0.73 1.27
C ARG A 332 18.56 0.59 0.10
N ASP A 333 18.09 0.10 -1.06
CA ASP A 333 18.94 -0.15 -2.23
C ASP A 333 18.68 0.82 -3.38
N TYR A 334 17.74 1.76 -3.21
CA TYR A 334 17.43 2.74 -4.23
C TYR A 334 18.42 3.88 -4.20
N ARG A 335 19.34 3.88 -5.15
CA ARG A 335 20.33 4.96 -5.36
C ARG A 335 20.01 5.67 -6.68
N ARG A 336 20.04 6.98 -6.65
CA ARG A 336 20.06 7.83 -7.85
C ARG A 336 21.47 8.22 -8.20
#